data_0544502b88118677a389ac36f47b07fa
#
_entry.id   0544502b88118677a389ac36f47b07fa
#
_cell.length_a   1.000
_cell.length_b   1.000
_cell.length_c   1.000
_cell.angle_alpha   90.00
_cell.angle_beta   90.00
_cell.angle_gamma   90.00
#
_symmetry.space_group_name_H-M   'P 1'
#
loop_
_entity.id
_entity.type
_entity.pdbx_description
1 polymer ?
#
loop_
_entity_poly.entity_id
_entity_poly.type
_entity_poly.pdbx_seq_one_letter_code
_entity_poly.pdbx_strand_id
1 'polypeptide(L)'
;MGWRSVAGGLLSVGLAGISVWGQASVPGPDMFMGKPRVVIVSDIGNEPDDQMSFVRLLLYSNEFDLEAMIAATSTWQRKATHPETMHQLIDAYSQVRGNLLLHANGWPTGESLQARVFSGQPSYGMEATGAGKQSAGSKALEEAMERKDERPLWICIWGGANTLAQALMDLRATHSAEETEQLVSHLRVYSISDQDDAGPWIRREFPALFYIVKPSMPNGTEYYYATWTGISGDLYYRNGEGADTSLVTNEWLDANIRSKGPLGKVYPRFMFIMEGDTPSFLGLIDNGLNAFRRPDWGGWGGRYVYLQPYGETHSIWSQGGDLFTRATSQDRVVGIDGKEHVSDKATIWRWRKAYQDDFAARMDWTIKDYAHANHNPMLVVNGSEGTAPIDLDATVGQTVTLDAKGSHDPDGQRLSYHWWVYPEAGVAGSHGADVALDGADGPVAKAQVKALCAPVWIPNIMPCRTDGVTHIILEVTDDGTPALTSYRRVILHVHAAAADGATGK
;
A
#
# COMPACT_ATOMS: atom_id res chain seq x y z
N MET A 1 41.35 -46.81 -60.57
CA MET A 1 41.80 -45.51 -61.15
C MET A 1 40.62 -44.60 -61.21
N GLY A 2 40.65 -43.47 -60.53
CA GLY A 2 39.60 -42.46 -60.62
C GLY A 2 39.13 -41.92 -59.21
N TRP A 3 39.93 -41.04 -58.68
CA TRP A 3 39.56 -40.28 -57.50
C TRP A 3 38.56 -39.21 -57.87
N ARG A 4 37.43 -39.10 -57.14
CA ARG A 4 36.52 -37.97 -57.20
C ARG A 4 36.57 -37.20 -55.87
N SER A 5 36.92 -35.93 -56.00
CA SER A 5 36.97 -34.95 -54.97
C SER A 5 35.52 -34.66 -54.42
N VAL A 6 35.35 -34.69 -53.15
CA VAL A 6 34.11 -34.22 -52.47
C VAL A 6 34.40 -32.83 -51.93
N ALA A 7 33.67 -31.85 -52.45
CA ALA A 7 33.68 -30.46 -51.96
C ALA A 7 32.96 -30.38 -50.65
N GLY A 8 33.60 -29.83 -49.61
CA GLY A 8 33.00 -29.55 -48.32
C GLY A 8 32.15 -28.32 -48.40
N GLY A 9 30.85 -28.47 -48.10
CA GLY A 9 29.94 -27.36 -47.84
C GLY A 9 30.08 -26.84 -46.38
N LEU A 10 30.43 -25.58 -46.22
CA LEU A 10 30.40 -24.89 -44.97
C LEU A 10 28.92 -24.63 -44.57
N LEU A 11 28.45 -25.30 -43.54
CA LEU A 11 27.19 -24.90 -42.86
C LEU A 11 27.45 -23.65 -42.00
N SER A 12 26.91 -22.53 -42.42
CA SER A 12 26.79 -21.35 -41.60
C SER A 12 25.68 -21.58 -40.54
N VAL A 13 26.08 -21.80 -39.30
CA VAL A 13 25.17 -21.80 -38.14
C VAL A 13 24.79 -20.36 -37.89
N GLY A 14 23.56 -20.00 -38.27
CA GLY A 14 22.95 -18.74 -37.91
C GLY A 14 22.79 -18.69 -36.38
N LEU A 15 23.47 -17.75 -35.75
CA LEU A 15 23.17 -17.37 -34.36
C LEU A 15 21.73 -16.84 -34.31
N ALA A 16 20.80 -17.68 -33.84
CA ALA A 16 19.48 -17.25 -33.46
C ALA A 16 19.65 -16.26 -32.30
N GLY A 17 19.29 -15.00 -32.53
CA GLY A 17 19.29 -13.98 -31.52
C GLY A 17 18.43 -14.43 -30.34
N ILE A 18 19.03 -14.49 -29.15
CA ILE A 18 18.33 -14.66 -27.89
C ILE A 18 17.50 -13.40 -27.75
N SER A 19 16.20 -13.52 -27.95
CA SER A 19 15.23 -12.47 -27.57
C SER A 19 15.39 -12.27 -26.09
N VAL A 20 16.04 -11.21 -25.68
CA VAL A 20 15.97 -10.70 -24.31
C VAL A 20 14.51 -10.31 -24.11
N TRP A 21 13.79 -11.11 -23.37
CA TRP A 21 12.44 -10.76 -22.91
C TRP A 21 12.58 -9.48 -22.12
N GLY A 22 12.17 -8.35 -22.71
CA GLY A 22 12.19 -7.07 -22.05
C GLY A 22 11.30 -7.17 -20.80
N GLN A 23 11.91 -7.02 -19.63
CA GLN A 23 11.13 -6.80 -18.42
C GLN A 23 10.30 -5.54 -18.66
N ALA A 24 8.98 -5.63 -18.43
CA ALA A 24 8.12 -4.46 -18.50
C ALA A 24 8.70 -3.38 -17.57
N SER A 25 8.79 -2.16 -18.08
CA SER A 25 9.29 -1.05 -17.27
C SER A 25 8.38 -0.84 -16.07
N VAL A 26 8.95 -0.70 -14.88
CA VAL A 26 8.19 -0.39 -13.67
C VAL A 26 7.48 0.95 -13.86
N PRO A 27 6.15 1.03 -13.60
CA PRO A 27 5.41 2.29 -13.71
C PRO A 27 6.03 3.39 -12.85
N GLY A 28 6.02 4.62 -13.35
CA GLY A 28 6.44 5.79 -12.59
C GLY A 28 5.52 6.07 -11.40
N PRO A 29 5.95 6.94 -10.45
CA PRO A 29 5.09 7.31 -9.33
C PRO A 29 3.90 8.17 -9.79
N ASP A 30 2.76 8.00 -9.14
CA ASP A 30 1.63 8.90 -9.28
C ASP A 30 1.96 10.28 -8.70
N MET A 31 1.67 11.34 -9.44
CA MET A 31 2.01 12.72 -9.07
C MET A 31 0.79 13.53 -8.63
N PHE A 32 -0.34 12.88 -8.43
CA PHE A 32 -1.57 13.55 -8.03
C PHE A 32 -1.48 14.08 -6.61
N MET A 33 -2.09 15.23 -6.39
CA MET A 33 -2.16 15.91 -5.10
C MET A 33 -3.59 15.88 -4.57
N GLY A 34 -3.73 15.95 -3.26
CA GLY A 34 -5.01 15.97 -2.56
C GLY A 34 -5.46 14.60 -2.07
N LYS A 35 -6.68 14.54 -1.54
CA LYS A 35 -7.22 13.31 -0.97
C LYS A 35 -7.40 12.23 -2.03
N PRO A 36 -7.00 10.99 -1.74
CA PRO A 36 -7.31 9.86 -2.61
C PRO A 36 -8.83 9.66 -2.77
N ARG A 37 -9.28 9.41 -4.00
CA ARG A 37 -10.64 8.94 -4.29
C ARG A 37 -10.69 7.45 -4.00
N VAL A 38 -11.66 7.01 -3.19
CA VAL A 38 -11.68 5.63 -2.69
C VAL A 38 -13.07 5.01 -2.82
N VAL A 39 -13.10 3.79 -3.35
CA VAL A 39 -14.23 2.87 -3.29
C VAL A 39 -13.83 1.65 -2.49
N ILE A 40 -14.70 1.23 -1.57
CA ILE A 40 -14.54 0.00 -0.77
C ILE A 40 -15.49 -1.07 -1.31
N VAL A 41 -14.98 -2.30 -1.49
CA VAL A 41 -15.79 -3.47 -1.88
C VAL A 41 -15.51 -4.57 -0.85
N SER A 42 -16.47 -4.82 0.05
CA SER A 42 -16.27 -5.61 1.28
C SER A 42 -17.32 -6.71 1.41
N ASP A 43 -16.92 -7.92 1.77
CA ASP A 43 -17.85 -9.00 2.14
C ASP A 43 -18.28 -8.94 3.62
N ILE A 44 -18.36 -7.73 4.14
CA ILE A 44 -18.79 -7.42 5.50
C ILE A 44 -20.02 -8.21 5.93
N GLY A 45 -19.97 -8.73 7.16
CA GLY A 45 -21.08 -9.53 7.73
C GLY A 45 -20.78 -11.02 7.85
N ASN A 46 -19.67 -11.49 7.28
CA ASN A 46 -19.20 -12.86 7.46
C ASN A 46 -18.30 -12.99 8.71
N GLU A 47 -17.12 -12.42 8.64
CA GLU A 47 -16.15 -12.38 9.74
C GLU A 47 -16.09 -10.98 10.34
N PRO A 48 -15.58 -10.83 11.58
CA PRO A 48 -15.58 -9.51 12.23
C PRO A 48 -14.51 -8.53 11.70
N ASP A 49 -13.54 -8.98 10.93
CA ASP A 49 -12.40 -8.16 10.49
C ASP A 49 -12.78 -7.05 9.50
N ASP A 50 -13.72 -7.30 8.58
CA ASP A 50 -14.32 -6.25 7.76
C ASP A 50 -14.95 -5.13 8.60
N GLN A 51 -15.70 -5.50 9.65
CA GLN A 51 -16.31 -4.51 10.55
C GLN A 51 -15.24 -3.71 11.31
N MET A 52 -14.16 -4.36 11.74
CA MET A 52 -13.01 -3.71 12.36
C MET A 52 -12.35 -2.72 11.40
N SER A 53 -12.07 -3.17 10.19
CA SER A 53 -11.46 -2.36 9.12
C SER A 53 -12.35 -1.18 8.75
N PHE A 54 -13.67 -1.39 8.72
CA PHE A 54 -14.63 -0.33 8.41
C PHE A 54 -14.71 0.73 9.51
N VAL A 55 -14.66 0.35 10.80
CA VAL A 55 -14.57 1.31 11.91
C VAL A 55 -13.29 2.14 11.79
N ARG A 56 -12.15 1.51 11.50
CA ARG A 56 -10.91 2.24 11.27
C ARG A 56 -11.02 3.17 10.06
N LEU A 57 -11.57 2.71 8.94
CA LEU A 57 -11.81 3.55 7.75
C LEU A 57 -12.62 4.82 8.09
N LEU A 58 -13.68 4.69 8.89
CA LEU A 58 -14.49 5.83 9.32
C LEU A 58 -13.69 6.85 10.12
N LEU A 59 -12.72 6.41 10.94
CA LEU A 59 -11.80 7.29 11.67
C LEU A 59 -10.74 7.96 10.81
N TYR A 60 -10.58 7.54 9.57
CA TYR A 60 -9.69 8.14 8.59
C TYR A 60 -10.48 8.74 7.42
N SER A 61 -11.81 8.84 7.52
CA SER A 61 -12.64 9.34 6.43
C SER A 61 -12.40 10.82 6.08
N ASN A 62 -11.71 11.57 6.96
CA ASN A 62 -11.22 12.90 6.65
C ASN A 62 -10.02 12.91 5.69
N GLU A 63 -9.32 11.79 5.54
CA GLU A 63 -8.16 11.63 4.65
C GLU A 63 -8.58 11.26 3.21
N PHE A 64 -9.82 10.83 2.98
CA PHE A 64 -10.29 10.27 1.73
C PHE A 64 -11.51 11.00 1.17
N ASP A 65 -11.66 10.95 -0.16
CA ASP A 65 -12.92 11.16 -0.84
C ASP A 65 -13.58 9.77 -1.07
N LEU A 66 -14.38 9.33 -0.08
CA LEU A 66 -15.11 8.07 -0.16
C LEU A 66 -16.26 8.19 -1.15
N GLU A 67 -16.15 7.50 -2.30
CA GLU A 67 -17.14 7.61 -3.39
C GLU A 67 -18.22 6.54 -3.31
N ALA A 68 -17.86 5.32 -2.93
CA ALA A 68 -18.81 4.24 -2.66
C ALA A 68 -18.27 3.26 -1.61
N MET A 69 -19.18 2.65 -0.86
CA MET A 69 -18.93 1.55 0.06
C MET A 69 -19.91 0.43 -0.31
N ILE A 70 -19.38 -0.65 -0.86
CA ILE A 70 -20.16 -1.68 -1.52
C ILE A 70 -20.06 -2.97 -0.73
N ALA A 71 -21.21 -3.44 -0.22
CA ALA A 71 -21.30 -4.75 0.38
C ALA A 71 -21.32 -5.81 -0.73
N ALA A 72 -20.37 -6.74 -0.73
CA ALA A 72 -20.11 -7.70 -1.78
C ALA A 72 -20.25 -9.15 -1.27
N THR A 73 -20.06 -10.10 -2.19
CA THR A 73 -19.91 -11.52 -1.89
C THR A 73 -18.44 -11.93 -1.95
N SER A 74 -18.11 -13.09 -1.41
CA SER A 74 -16.79 -13.71 -1.48
C SER A 74 -16.88 -15.22 -1.43
N THR A 75 -15.73 -15.90 -1.43
CA THR A 75 -15.67 -17.34 -1.17
C THR A 75 -16.26 -17.72 0.19
N TRP A 76 -16.23 -16.81 1.16
CA TRP A 76 -16.71 -17.01 2.53
C TRP A 76 -18.18 -16.60 2.68
N GLN A 77 -18.68 -15.69 1.83
CA GLN A 77 -20.05 -15.17 1.85
C GLN A 77 -20.66 -15.17 0.44
N ARG A 78 -21.15 -16.32 -0.01
CA ARG A 78 -21.49 -16.55 -1.43
C ARG A 78 -22.90 -16.15 -1.86
N LYS A 79 -23.83 -15.90 -0.93
CA LYS A 79 -25.28 -15.82 -1.24
C LYS A 79 -25.96 -14.56 -0.75
N ALA A 80 -25.25 -13.69 -0.11
CA ALA A 80 -25.81 -12.47 0.46
C ALA A 80 -24.76 -11.36 0.51
N THR A 81 -25.24 -10.13 0.55
CA THR A 81 -24.47 -8.92 0.89
C THR A 81 -25.12 -8.30 2.12
N HIS A 82 -24.33 -7.59 2.94
CA HIS A 82 -24.83 -7.06 4.21
C HIS A 82 -24.59 -5.54 4.34
N PRO A 83 -25.19 -4.71 3.47
CA PRO A 83 -25.05 -3.26 3.54
C PRO A 83 -25.60 -2.66 4.86
N GLU A 84 -26.56 -3.33 5.51
CA GLU A 84 -27.11 -2.95 6.80
C GLU A 84 -26.05 -2.85 7.90
N THR A 85 -24.99 -3.66 7.82
CA THR A 85 -23.85 -3.60 8.75
C THR A 85 -23.07 -2.30 8.55
N MET A 86 -22.79 -1.90 7.32
CA MET A 86 -22.15 -0.62 7.02
C MET A 86 -22.98 0.55 7.53
N HIS A 87 -24.29 0.52 7.30
CA HIS A 87 -25.23 1.54 7.81
C HIS A 87 -25.16 1.69 9.32
N GLN A 88 -25.16 0.57 10.07
CA GLN A 88 -25.05 0.58 11.54
C GLN A 88 -23.73 1.19 12.03
N LEU A 89 -22.61 0.91 11.36
CA LEU A 89 -21.31 1.49 11.72
C LEU A 89 -21.24 2.98 11.42
N ILE A 90 -21.84 3.45 10.31
CA ILE A 90 -21.97 4.87 9.98
C ILE A 90 -22.86 5.61 10.98
N ASP A 91 -23.91 4.98 11.49
CA ASP A 91 -24.76 5.55 12.54
C ASP A 91 -23.96 5.78 13.84
N ALA A 92 -23.08 4.85 14.20
CA ALA A 92 -22.18 5.01 15.34
C ALA A 92 -21.14 6.13 15.11
N TYR A 93 -20.56 6.23 13.91
CA TYR A 93 -19.68 7.32 13.50
C TYR A 93 -20.38 8.68 13.59
N SER A 94 -21.63 8.76 13.15
CA SER A 94 -22.41 10.00 13.14
C SER A 94 -22.54 10.60 14.54
N GLN A 95 -22.59 9.77 15.58
CA GLN A 95 -22.69 10.20 16.97
C GLN A 95 -21.39 10.84 17.49
N VAL A 96 -20.24 10.53 16.91
CA VAL A 96 -18.93 11.03 17.36
C VAL A 96 -18.34 12.09 16.42
N ARG A 97 -18.92 12.27 15.23
CA ARG A 97 -18.41 13.22 14.22
C ARG A 97 -18.24 14.65 14.75
N GLY A 98 -19.18 15.12 15.58
CA GLY A 98 -19.10 16.45 16.17
C GLY A 98 -17.83 16.65 17.00
N ASN A 99 -17.38 15.61 17.68
CA ASN A 99 -16.15 15.64 18.47
C ASN A 99 -14.91 15.56 17.56
N LEU A 100 -14.94 14.68 16.55
CA LEU A 100 -13.85 14.58 15.55
C LEU A 100 -13.56 15.92 14.84
N LEU A 101 -14.58 16.73 14.59
CA LEU A 101 -14.44 18.08 14.01
C LEU A 101 -13.69 19.08 14.90
N LEU A 102 -13.51 18.80 16.20
CA LEU A 102 -12.66 19.61 17.08
C LEU A 102 -11.16 19.41 16.77
N HIS A 103 -10.79 18.26 16.19
CA HIS A 103 -9.41 17.86 15.98
C HIS A 103 -8.92 18.11 14.55
N ALA A 104 -9.76 17.85 13.55
CA ALA A 104 -9.42 18.06 12.14
C ALA A 104 -10.66 18.41 11.32
N ASN A 105 -10.44 19.05 10.18
CA ASN A 105 -11.49 19.32 9.21
C ASN A 105 -11.66 18.13 8.23
N GLY A 106 -12.74 18.17 7.45
CA GLY A 106 -12.93 17.27 6.32
C GLY A 106 -13.66 15.97 6.63
N TRP A 107 -14.17 15.79 7.85
CA TRP A 107 -15.02 14.65 8.22
C TRP A 107 -16.35 14.68 7.48
N PRO A 108 -16.69 13.68 6.63
CA PRO A 108 -17.96 13.63 5.92
C PRO A 108 -19.14 13.53 6.89
N THR A 109 -20.32 13.99 6.48
CA THR A 109 -21.51 13.77 7.28
C THR A 109 -21.97 12.32 7.23
N GLY A 110 -22.60 11.83 8.31
CA GLY A 110 -23.18 10.48 8.30
C GLY A 110 -24.19 10.30 7.17
N GLU A 111 -25.04 11.31 6.89
CA GLU A 111 -25.98 11.28 5.78
C GLU A 111 -25.28 11.09 4.43
N SER A 112 -24.15 11.80 4.20
CA SER A 112 -23.41 11.67 2.96
C SER A 112 -22.73 10.30 2.80
N LEU A 113 -22.32 9.67 3.91
CA LEU A 113 -21.78 8.31 3.90
C LEU A 113 -22.90 7.28 3.71
N GLN A 114 -24.04 7.44 4.39
CA GLN A 114 -25.21 6.56 4.23
C GLN A 114 -25.66 6.49 2.76
N ALA A 115 -25.67 7.62 2.07
CA ALA A 115 -26.05 7.71 0.66
C ALA A 115 -25.06 7.02 -0.30
N ARG A 116 -23.87 6.62 0.17
CA ARG A 116 -22.82 5.95 -0.62
C ARG A 116 -22.68 4.46 -0.29
N VAL A 117 -23.59 3.88 0.47
CA VAL A 117 -23.63 2.45 0.74
C VAL A 117 -24.49 1.75 -0.30
N PHE A 118 -23.94 0.72 -0.92
CA PHE A 118 -24.60 -0.03 -1.99
C PHE A 118 -24.43 -1.54 -1.79
N SER A 119 -25.34 -2.33 -2.39
CA SER A 119 -25.16 -3.77 -2.56
C SER A 119 -24.50 -4.07 -3.91
N GLY A 120 -23.47 -4.88 -3.89
CA GLY A 120 -22.80 -5.43 -5.06
C GLY A 120 -23.58 -6.60 -5.68
N GLN A 121 -22.87 -7.49 -6.35
CA GLN A 121 -23.49 -8.67 -6.98
C GLN A 121 -24.11 -9.58 -5.90
N PRO A 122 -25.35 -10.07 -6.15
CA PRO A 122 -26.13 -10.78 -5.12
C PRO A 122 -25.62 -12.21 -4.85
N SER A 123 -24.70 -12.72 -5.67
CA SER A 123 -24.11 -14.06 -5.52
C SER A 123 -22.67 -14.09 -6.01
N TYR A 124 -21.97 -15.14 -5.60
CA TYR A 124 -20.55 -15.35 -5.78
C TYR A 124 -20.11 -15.45 -7.23
N GLY A 125 -18.94 -14.86 -7.53
CA GLY A 125 -18.11 -15.14 -8.69
C GLY A 125 -18.66 -14.61 -10.01
N MET A 126 -17.98 -14.98 -11.10
CA MET A 126 -18.31 -14.56 -12.46
C MET A 126 -19.68 -15.04 -12.95
N GLU A 127 -20.24 -16.10 -12.38
CA GLU A 127 -21.61 -16.52 -12.70
C GLU A 127 -22.66 -15.45 -12.36
N ALA A 128 -22.36 -14.56 -11.43
CA ALA A 128 -23.24 -13.45 -11.06
C ALA A 128 -23.08 -12.21 -11.96
N THR A 129 -22.22 -12.25 -12.97
CA THR A 129 -21.91 -11.12 -13.87
C THR A 129 -22.43 -11.37 -15.29
N GLY A 130 -22.46 -10.33 -16.11
CA GLY A 130 -22.84 -10.37 -17.52
C GLY A 130 -23.99 -9.44 -17.87
N ALA A 131 -24.44 -9.49 -19.11
CA ALA A 131 -25.48 -8.61 -19.64
C ALA A 131 -26.76 -8.67 -18.80
N GLY A 132 -27.23 -7.50 -18.34
CA GLY A 132 -28.46 -7.38 -17.54
C GLY A 132 -28.31 -7.76 -16.07
N LYS A 133 -27.11 -8.01 -15.58
CA LYS A 133 -26.82 -8.36 -14.17
C LYS A 133 -26.23 -7.19 -13.37
N GLN A 134 -26.49 -5.96 -13.78
CA GLN A 134 -26.05 -4.80 -13.02
C GLN A 134 -26.62 -4.78 -11.60
N SER A 135 -25.78 -4.47 -10.63
CA SER A 135 -26.17 -4.18 -9.25
C SER A 135 -26.11 -2.68 -8.97
N ALA A 136 -26.65 -2.25 -7.83
CA ALA A 136 -26.48 -0.87 -7.38
C ALA A 136 -24.98 -0.53 -7.17
N GLY A 137 -24.20 -1.50 -6.66
CA GLY A 137 -22.77 -1.33 -6.45
C GLY A 137 -21.99 -1.24 -7.77
N SER A 138 -22.30 -2.07 -8.79
CA SER A 138 -21.60 -1.95 -10.08
C SER A 138 -21.89 -0.63 -10.79
N LYS A 139 -23.12 -0.10 -10.70
CA LYS A 139 -23.46 1.22 -11.21
C LYS A 139 -22.74 2.35 -10.47
N ALA A 140 -22.65 2.26 -9.16
CA ALA A 140 -21.90 3.24 -8.38
C ALA A 140 -20.40 3.24 -8.74
N LEU A 141 -19.82 2.07 -9.06
CA LEU A 141 -18.46 1.96 -9.58
C LEU A 141 -18.34 2.63 -10.97
N GLU A 142 -19.26 2.36 -11.89
CA GLU A 142 -19.29 2.99 -13.21
C GLU A 142 -19.35 4.52 -13.09
N GLU A 143 -20.27 5.05 -12.27
CA GLU A 143 -20.39 6.48 -12.01
C GLU A 143 -19.10 7.09 -11.43
N ALA A 144 -18.42 6.38 -10.54
CA ALA A 144 -17.13 6.81 -9.98
C ALA A 144 -16.01 6.80 -11.03
N MET A 145 -15.98 5.79 -11.92
CA MET A 145 -15.02 5.68 -13.03
C MET A 145 -15.21 6.78 -14.08
N GLU A 146 -16.45 7.09 -14.42
CA GLU A 146 -16.81 8.10 -15.44
C GLU A 146 -16.71 9.55 -14.93
N ARG A 147 -16.55 9.73 -13.62
CA ARG A 147 -16.40 11.07 -13.04
C ARG A 147 -15.18 11.78 -13.62
N LYS A 148 -15.37 13.00 -14.09
CA LYS A 148 -14.31 13.88 -14.58
C LYS A 148 -13.44 14.37 -13.41
N ASP A 149 -12.48 13.57 -13.04
CA ASP A 149 -11.48 13.88 -12.01
C ASP A 149 -10.15 13.24 -12.45
N GLU A 150 -9.08 14.03 -12.46
CA GLU A 150 -7.76 13.54 -12.89
C GLU A 150 -7.06 12.67 -11.83
N ARG A 151 -7.55 12.73 -10.59
CA ARG A 151 -7.00 11.89 -9.51
C ARG A 151 -7.36 10.43 -9.74
N PRO A 152 -6.44 9.48 -9.50
CA PRO A 152 -6.76 8.07 -9.57
C PRO A 152 -7.90 7.68 -8.64
N LEU A 153 -8.73 6.73 -9.10
CA LEU A 153 -9.74 6.08 -8.27
C LEU A 153 -9.16 4.79 -7.68
N TRP A 154 -8.99 4.77 -6.37
CA TRP A 154 -8.59 3.58 -5.65
C TRP A 154 -9.79 2.70 -5.33
N ILE A 155 -9.69 1.43 -5.68
CA ILE A 155 -10.70 0.41 -5.42
C ILE A 155 -10.08 -0.63 -4.49
N CYS A 156 -10.45 -0.55 -3.22
CA CYS A 156 -9.99 -1.46 -2.17
C CYS A 156 -10.96 -2.64 -2.08
N ILE A 157 -10.53 -3.82 -2.52
CA ILE A 157 -11.33 -5.03 -2.55
C ILE A 157 -10.97 -5.90 -1.35
N TRP A 158 -11.93 -6.08 -0.43
CA TRP A 158 -11.80 -6.84 0.80
C TRP A 158 -12.36 -8.26 0.63
N GLY A 159 -13.40 -8.39 -0.21
CA GLY A 159 -14.02 -9.66 -0.56
C GLY A 159 -13.79 -10.08 -2.02
N GLY A 160 -14.82 -10.56 -2.71
CA GLY A 160 -14.79 -10.91 -4.13
C GLY A 160 -14.79 -9.69 -5.04
N ALA A 161 -14.20 -9.84 -6.22
CA ALA A 161 -14.04 -8.78 -7.20
C ALA A 161 -15.19 -8.71 -8.24
N ASN A 162 -16.21 -9.55 -8.13
CA ASN A 162 -17.23 -9.71 -9.18
C ASN A 162 -18.06 -8.44 -9.44
N THR A 163 -18.22 -7.57 -8.43
CA THR A 163 -18.90 -6.28 -8.64
C THR A 163 -18.07 -5.34 -9.51
N LEU A 164 -16.75 -5.31 -9.33
CA LEU A 164 -15.84 -4.59 -10.22
C LEU A 164 -15.83 -5.22 -11.62
N ALA A 165 -15.84 -6.55 -11.73
CA ALA A 165 -15.90 -7.23 -13.02
C ALA A 165 -17.17 -6.85 -13.79
N GLN A 166 -18.33 -6.77 -13.11
CA GLN A 166 -19.58 -6.30 -13.74
C GLN A 166 -19.45 -4.87 -14.24
N ALA A 167 -18.97 -3.94 -13.41
CA ALA A 167 -18.80 -2.54 -13.82
C ALA A 167 -17.86 -2.40 -15.04
N LEU A 168 -16.75 -3.15 -15.07
CA LEU A 168 -15.83 -3.16 -16.21
C LEU A 168 -16.43 -3.79 -17.48
N MET A 169 -17.31 -4.79 -17.34
CA MET A 169 -18.06 -5.35 -18.48
C MET A 169 -19.02 -4.33 -19.05
N ASP A 170 -19.76 -3.63 -18.21
CA ASP A 170 -20.76 -2.65 -18.61
C ASP A 170 -20.08 -1.43 -19.24
N LEU A 171 -18.99 -0.95 -18.67
CA LEU A 171 -18.15 0.11 -19.24
C LEU A 171 -17.70 -0.25 -20.66
N ARG A 172 -17.18 -1.47 -20.87
CA ARG A 172 -16.75 -1.96 -22.19
C ARG A 172 -17.90 -2.13 -23.18
N ALA A 173 -19.12 -2.35 -22.70
CA ALA A 173 -20.30 -2.47 -23.55
C ALA A 173 -20.88 -1.12 -23.99
N THR A 174 -20.61 -0.05 -23.24
CA THR A 174 -21.18 1.30 -23.46
C THR A 174 -20.19 2.29 -24.06
N HIS A 175 -18.90 2.04 -23.98
CA HIS A 175 -17.81 2.92 -24.45
C HIS A 175 -17.00 2.26 -25.58
N SER A 176 -16.32 3.08 -26.36
CA SER A 176 -15.31 2.60 -27.32
C SER A 176 -14.12 1.96 -26.58
N ALA A 177 -13.32 1.18 -27.30
CA ALA A 177 -12.11 0.57 -26.72
C ALA A 177 -11.12 1.62 -26.18
N GLU A 178 -10.96 2.73 -26.89
CA GLU A 178 -10.06 3.84 -26.50
C GLU A 178 -10.58 4.54 -25.23
N GLU A 179 -11.86 4.87 -25.15
CA GLU A 179 -12.47 5.46 -23.95
C GLU A 179 -12.39 4.53 -22.75
N THR A 180 -12.64 3.23 -22.96
CA THR A 180 -12.51 2.21 -21.90
C THR A 180 -11.07 2.15 -21.38
N GLU A 181 -10.08 2.11 -22.26
CA GLU A 181 -8.66 2.09 -21.88
C GLU A 181 -8.27 3.35 -21.09
N GLN A 182 -8.75 4.52 -21.53
CA GLN A 182 -8.53 5.78 -20.82
C GLN A 182 -9.12 5.75 -19.42
N LEU A 183 -10.38 5.33 -19.24
CA LEU A 183 -11.04 5.25 -17.93
C LEU A 183 -10.32 4.25 -17.03
N VAL A 184 -9.98 3.07 -17.55
CA VAL A 184 -9.26 2.03 -16.81
C VAL A 184 -7.85 2.48 -16.38
N SER A 185 -7.17 3.33 -17.14
CA SER A 185 -5.85 3.85 -16.80
C SER A 185 -5.83 4.69 -15.52
N HIS A 186 -6.95 5.27 -15.13
CA HIS A 186 -7.13 6.03 -13.89
C HIS A 186 -7.45 5.16 -12.66
N LEU A 187 -7.66 3.85 -12.84
CA LEU A 187 -8.00 2.97 -11.73
C LEU A 187 -6.75 2.43 -11.03
N ARG A 188 -6.88 2.24 -9.72
CA ARG A 188 -5.87 1.61 -8.85
C ARG A 188 -6.58 0.59 -7.98
N VAL A 189 -6.40 -0.68 -8.28
CA VAL A 189 -7.01 -1.76 -7.49
C VAL A 189 -6.02 -2.29 -6.47
N TYR A 190 -6.45 -2.36 -5.21
CA TYR A 190 -5.77 -3.14 -4.20
C TYR A 190 -6.74 -4.22 -3.70
N SER A 191 -6.46 -5.46 -4.07
CA SER A 191 -7.22 -6.61 -3.60
C SER A 191 -6.47 -7.33 -2.48
N ILE A 192 -7.16 -7.55 -1.37
CA ILE A 192 -6.60 -8.28 -0.22
C ILE A 192 -6.20 -9.69 -0.64
N SER A 193 -7.05 -10.38 -1.41
CA SER A 193 -6.78 -11.68 -2.01
C SER A 193 -7.71 -11.91 -3.20
N ASP A 194 -7.51 -12.98 -3.96
CA ASP A 194 -8.49 -13.46 -4.93
C ASP A 194 -9.55 -14.28 -4.18
N GLN A 195 -10.63 -13.63 -3.76
CA GLN A 195 -11.71 -14.29 -3.01
C GLN A 195 -12.87 -14.76 -3.88
N ASP A 196 -12.73 -14.61 -5.20
CA ASP A 196 -13.58 -15.23 -6.24
C ASP A 196 -12.77 -15.38 -7.54
N ASP A 197 -13.41 -15.86 -8.61
CA ASP A 197 -12.80 -16.01 -9.94
C ASP A 197 -12.79 -14.73 -10.77
N ALA A 198 -13.33 -13.64 -10.24
CA ALA A 198 -13.37 -12.36 -10.96
C ALA A 198 -12.02 -11.62 -10.96
N GLY A 199 -11.23 -11.69 -9.89
CA GLY A 199 -9.91 -11.07 -9.84
C GLY A 199 -8.99 -11.54 -10.98
N PRO A 200 -8.76 -12.85 -11.15
CA PRO A 200 -8.01 -13.39 -12.28
C PRO A 200 -8.61 -13.03 -13.65
N TRP A 201 -9.95 -13.00 -13.76
CA TRP A 201 -10.64 -12.58 -14.98
C TRP A 201 -10.33 -11.11 -15.31
N ILE A 202 -10.44 -10.20 -14.35
CA ILE A 202 -10.16 -8.76 -14.51
C ILE A 202 -8.73 -8.57 -15.01
N ARG A 203 -7.75 -9.18 -14.37
CA ARG A 203 -6.33 -9.03 -14.74
C ARG A 203 -6.06 -9.53 -16.17
N ARG A 204 -6.69 -10.63 -16.58
CA ARG A 204 -6.54 -11.15 -17.93
C ARG A 204 -7.17 -10.24 -19.00
N GLU A 205 -8.36 -9.71 -18.72
CA GLU A 205 -9.15 -8.90 -19.67
C GLU A 205 -8.69 -7.44 -19.73
N PHE A 206 -8.07 -6.94 -18.67
CA PHE A 206 -7.58 -5.57 -18.54
C PHE A 206 -6.11 -5.54 -18.11
N PRO A 207 -5.17 -6.00 -18.97
CA PRO A 207 -3.77 -6.18 -18.60
C PRO A 207 -3.03 -4.86 -18.29
N ALA A 208 -3.55 -3.71 -18.68
CA ALA A 208 -3.00 -2.39 -18.35
C ALA A 208 -3.52 -1.85 -17.00
N LEU A 209 -4.49 -2.50 -16.37
CA LEU A 209 -5.04 -2.08 -15.10
C LEU A 209 -3.98 -2.19 -14.00
N PHE A 210 -3.77 -1.08 -13.28
CA PHE A 210 -2.95 -1.11 -12.07
C PHE A 210 -3.61 -2.00 -11.01
N TYR A 211 -2.93 -3.07 -10.62
CA TYR A 211 -3.48 -4.06 -9.70
C TYR A 211 -2.43 -4.48 -8.67
N ILE A 212 -2.79 -4.38 -7.38
CA ILE A 212 -1.99 -4.90 -6.25
C ILE A 212 -2.69 -6.13 -5.71
N VAL A 213 -2.05 -7.29 -5.76
CA VAL A 213 -2.53 -8.53 -5.14
C VAL A 213 -1.42 -9.56 -5.03
N LYS A 214 -1.48 -10.42 -4.03
CA LYS A 214 -0.87 -11.75 -4.13
C LYS A 214 -1.91 -12.69 -4.73
N PRO A 215 -1.71 -13.16 -5.99
CA PRO A 215 -2.61 -14.14 -6.58
C PRO A 215 -2.74 -15.38 -5.70
N SER A 216 -3.96 -15.87 -5.54
CA SER A 216 -4.26 -17.03 -4.69
C SER A 216 -5.45 -17.79 -5.22
N MET A 217 -5.62 -19.04 -4.76
CA MET A 217 -6.86 -19.74 -4.94
C MET A 217 -7.93 -19.12 -4.03
N PRO A 218 -9.20 -19.02 -4.45
CA PRO A 218 -10.25 -18.34 -3.67
C PRO A 218 -10.46 -18.85 -2.25
N ASN A 219 -10.10 -20.10 -1.98
CA ASN A 219 -10.19 -20.75 -0.67
C ASN A 219 -8.88 -21.43 -0.27
N GLY A 220 -7.78 -20.99 -0.83
CA GLY A 220 -6.46 -21.59 -0.62
C GLY A 220 -5.79 -21.14 0.67
N THR A 221 -4.82 -21.93 1.12
CA THR A 221 -3.97 -21.61 2.27
C THR A 221 -2.92 -20.55 1.98
N GLU A 222 -2.86 -20.09 0.74
CA GLU A 222 -1.93 -19.04 0.27
C GLU A 222 -2.14 -17.71 1.01
N TYR A 223 -3.32 -17.50 1.59
CA TYR A 223 -3.60 -16.34 2.44
C TYR A 223 -2.60 -16.18 3.59
N TYR A 224 -2.13 -17.29 4.19
CA TYR A 224 -1.11 -17.25 5.24
C TYR A 224 0.20 -16.59 4.83
N TYR A 225 0.49 -16.56 3.54
CA TYR A 225 1.72 -16.03 2.98
C TYR A 225 1.55 -14.64 2.38
N ALA A 226 0.34 -14.08 2.39
CA ALA A 226 0.10 -12.77 1.83
C ALA A 226 0.67 -11.65 2.72
N THR A 227 1.20 -10.62 2.08
CA THR A 227 1.78 -9.44 2.73
C THR A 227 0.79 -8.79 3.71
N TRP A 228 -0.48 -8.67 3.32
CA TRP A 228 -1.52 -8.02 4.12
C TRP A 228 -1.72 -8.67 5.50
N THR A 229 -1.42 -9.96 5.66
CA THR A 229 -1.51 -10.63 6.97
C THR A 229 -0.56 -10.04 8.02
N GLY A 230 0.40 -9.21 7.60
CA GLY A 230 1.27 -8.44 8.50
C GLY A 230 0.53 -7.46 9.40
N ILE A 231 -0.74 -7.12 9.13
CA ILE A 231 -1.56 -6.27 10.01
C ILE A 231 -1.97 -6.98 11.29
N SER A 232 -2.29 -8.26 11.19
CA SER A 232 -2.79 -9.08 12.30
C SER A 232 -1.66 -9.61 13.19
N GLY A 233 -2.03 -10.05 14.38
CA GLY A 233 -1.14 -10.72 15.34
C GLY A 233 -1.62 -12.11 15.70
N ASP A 234 -2.62 -12.66 14.97
CA ASP A 234 -3.23 -13.92 15.34
C ASP A 234 -2.34 -15.14 15.01
N LEU A 235 -2.73 -16.28 15.58
CA LEU A 235 -2.00 -17.53 15.41
C LEU A 235 -2.20 -18.17 14.03
N TYR A 236 -3.30 -17.85 13.35
CA TYR A 236 -3.65 -18.47 12.07
C TYR A 236 -2.72 -18.00 10.97
N TYR A 237 -2.54 -16.69 10.85
CA TYR A 237 -1.79 -16.08 9.76
C TYR A 237 -0.29 -15.96 10.05
N ARG A 238 0.13 -16.36 11.25
CA ARG A 238 1.53 -16.47 11.67
C ARG A 238 2.40 -15.34 11.11
N ASN A 239 2.24 -14.15 11.67
CA ASN A 239 2.91 -12.92 11.20
C ASN A 239 4.43 -13.00 11.12
N GLY A 240 4.97 -14.15 11.46
CA GLY A 240 6.38 -14.36 11.57
C GLY A 240 6.90 -13.94 12.94
N GLU A 241 8.12 -14.32 13.21
CA GLU A 241 8.86 -13.89 14.39
C GLU A 241 9.22 -12.40 14.27
N GLY A 242 9.41 -11.72 15.38
CA GLY A 242 9.87 -10.34 15.45
C GLY A 242 8.78 -9.27 15.47
N ALA A 243 7.55 -9.59 15.08
CA ALA A 243 6.43 -8.64 15.15
C ALA A 243 5.98 -8.42 16.61
N ASP A 244 5.69 -7.18 16.99
CA ASP A 244 5.02 -6.89 18.26
C ASP A 244 3.53 -7.22 18.15
N THR A 245 3.13 -8.36 18.71
CA THR A 245 1.74 -8.81 18.72
C THR A 245 0.94 -8.27 19.92
N SER A 246 1.59 -7.62 20.88
CA SER A 246 0.90 -7.07 22.07
C SER A 246 -0.07 -5.94 21.71
N LEU A 247 0.21 -5.20 20.63
CA LEU A 247 -0.59 -4.05 20.14
C LEU A 247 -1.84 -4.46 19.34
N VAL A 248 -2.04 -5.76 19.09
CA VAL A 248 -3.17 -6.27 18.29
C VAL A 248 -3.99 -7.32 19.05
N THR A 249 -3.76 -7.47 20.35
CA THR A 249 -4.54 -8.35 21.21
C THR A 249 -5.95 -7.78 21.47
N ASN A 250 -6.90 -8.65 21.80
CA ASN A 250 -8.22 -8.20 22.22
C ASN A 250 -8.19 -7.31 23.47
N GLU A 251 -7.20 -7.54 24.37
CA GLU A 251 -6.98 -6.73 25.58
C GLU A 251 -6.54 -5.31 25.23
N TRP A 252 -5.60 -5.16 24.28
CA TRP A 252 -5.17 -3.86 23.81
C TRP A 252 -6.33 -3.13 23.11
N LEU A 253 -7.08 -3.84 22.27
CA LEU A 253 -8.26 -3.31 21.56
C LEU A 253 -9.38 -2.94 22.51
N ASP A 254 -9.60 -3.68 23.62
CA ASP A 254 -10.56 -3.31 24.65
C ASP A 254 -10.18 -1.98 25.31
N ALA A 255 -8.90 -1.84 25.68
CA ALA A 255 -8.42 -0.65 26.39
C ALA A 255 -8.38 0.61 25.51
N ASN A 256 -7.95 0.48 24.26
CA ASN A 256 -7.64 1.63 23.41
C ASN A 256 -8.73 1.95 22.37
N ILE A 257 -9.57 0.98 21.99
CA ILE A 257 -10.55 1.13 20.94
C ILE A 257 -11.97 0.95 21.46
N ARG A 258 -12.34 -0.25 21.93
CA ARG A 258 -13.73 -0.59 22.27
C ARG A 258 -14.30 0.20 23.46
N SER A 259 -13.45 0.63 24.39
CA SER A 259 -13.85 1.47 25.52
C SER A 259 -14.19 2.91 25.13
N LYS A 260 -13.95 3.34 23.90
CA LYS A 260 -14.01 4.74 23.46
C LYS A 260 -15.33 5.07 22.76
N GLY A 261 -16.32 5.48 23.52
CA GLY A 261 -17.57 6.04 23.00
C GLY A 261 -18.42 5.13 22.12
N PRO A 262 -19.38 5.69 21.39
CA PRO A 262 -20.29 4.92 20.54
C PRO A 262 -19.59 4.16 19.41
N LEU A 263 -18.61 4.77 18.75
CA LEU A 263 -17.91 4.13 17.64
C LEU A 263 -17.02 2.97 18.11
N GLY A 264 -16.36 3.12 19.27
CA GLY A 264 -15.58 2.04 19.86
C GLY A 264 -16.44 0.83 20.25
N LYS A 265 -17.65 1.05 20.73
CA LYS A 265 -18.58 -0.04 21.15
C LYS A 265 -18.98 -0.96 20.01
N VAL A 266 -19.00 -0.47 18.78
CA VAL A 266 -19.35 -1.28 17.59
C VAL A 266 -18.12 -1.93 16.93
N TYR A 267 -16.93 -1.71 17.45
CA TYR A 267 -15.71 -2.41 17.02
C TYR A 267 -15.70 -3.82 17.63
N PRO A 268 -15.82 -4.89 16.82
CA PRO A 268 -16.00 -6.25 17.35
C PRO A 268 -14.71 -6.80 17.97
N ARG A 269 -14.83 -7.91 18.69
CA ARG A 269 -13.67 -8.73 19.05
C ARG A 269 -13.29 -9.59 17.85
N PHE A 270 -12.00 -9.67 17.53
CA PHE A 270 -11.57 -10.52 16.44
C PHE A 270 -11.68 -12.01 16.84
N MET A 271 -11.98 -12.86 15.86
CA MET A 271 -12.10 -14.32 16.02
C MET A 271 -10.92 -15.03 15.37
N PHE A 272 -10.59 -14.68 14.12
CA PHE A 272 -9.57 -15.33 13.31
C PHE A 272 -8.44 -14.38 13.00
N ILE A 273 -8.75 -13.19 12.50
CA ILE A 273 -7.81 -12.16 12.10
C ILE A 273 -8.29 -10.79 12.60
N MET A 274 -7.35 -9.91 12.92
CA MET A 274 -7.62 -8.51 13.22
C MET A 274 -7.40 -7.67 11.98
N GLU A 275 -8.46 -7.06 11.45
CA GLU A 275 -8.39 -6.05 10.39
C GLU A 275 -7.65 -6.49 9.12
N GLY A 276 -7.96 -7.69 8.59
CA GLY A 276 -7.32 -8.22 7.37
C GLY A 276 -7.34 -7.27 6.18
N ASP A 277 -8.36 -6.43 6.07
CA ASP A 277 -8.62 -5.55 4.92
C ASP A 277 -7.98 -4.17 5.03
N THR A 278 -7.64 -3.78 6.25
CA THR A 278 -7.09 -2.46 6.58
C THR A 278 -5.85 -2.08 5.76
N PRO A 279 -4.90 -2.97 5.42
CA PRO A 279 -3.75 -2.61 4.60
C PRO A 279 -4.10 -1.99 3.25
N SER A 280 -5.26 -2.32 2.67
CA SER A 280 -5.69 -1.81 1.37
C SER A 280 -5.84 -0.29 1.32
N PHE A 281 -6.19 0.35 2.45
CA PHE A 281 -6.33 1.80 2.53
C PHE A 281 -5.31 2.48 3.45
N LEU A 282 -4.65 1.78 4.37
CA LEU A 282 -3.62 2.39 5.23
C LEU A 282 -2.48 3.02 4.44
N GLY A 283 -2.11 2.42 3.30
CA GLY A 283 -1.09 2.98 2.41
C GLY A 283 -1.50 4.26 1.69
N LEU A 284 -2.79 4.61 1.73
CA LEU A 284 -3.35 5.82 1.11
C LEU A 284 -3.35 7.04 2.04
N ILE A 285 -3.11 6.84 3.33
CA ILE A 285 -3.04 7.93 4.31
C ILE A 285 -1.80 8.77 4.03
N ASP A 286 -1.99 10.09 3.93
CA ASP A 286 -0.90 11.04 3.66
C ASP A 286 -0.10 11.36 4.92
N ASN A 287 0.62 10.37 5.44
CA ASN A 287 1.46 10.46 6.64
C ASN A 287 2.94 10.80 6.36
N GLY A 288 3.30 11.12 5.09
CA GLY A 288 4.65 11.43 4.65
C GLY A 288 5.46 10.24 4.11
N LEU A 289 4.97 8.99 4.23
CA LEU A 289 5.58 7.82 3.60
C LEU A 289 5.28 7.72 2.09
N ASN A 290 4.19 8.32 1.62
CA ASN A 290 3.80 8.41 0.22
C ASN A 290 3.70 7.07 -0.53
N ALA A 291 3.33 5.99 0.17
CA ALA A 291 3.21 4.65 -0.42
C ALA A 291 2.17 4.58 -1.55
N PHE A 292 1.14 5.43 -1.52
CA PHE A 292 0.11 5.51 -2.55
C PHE A 292 0.63 6.00 -3.91
N ARG A 293 1.76 6.70 -3.94
CA ARG A 293 2.36 7.16 -5.19
C ARG A 293 2.99 6.02 -5.98
N ARG A 294 3.55 5.04 -5.27
CA ARG A 294 4.16 3.87 -5.88
C ARG A 294 4.28 2.73 -4.85
N PRO A 295 3.70 1.56 -5.13
CA PRO A 295 3.64 0.46 -4.15
C PRO A 295 4.99 -0.05 -3.65
N ASP A 296 6.07 0.09 -4.42
CA ASP A 296 7.41 -0.34 -3.99
C ASP A 296 8.13 0.68 -3.08
N TRP A 297 7.51 1.81 -2.79
CA TRP A 297 8.05 2.75 -1.82
C TRP A 297 7.83 2.28 -0.38
N GLY A 298 6.77 1.51 -0.12
CA GLY A 298 6.44 0.98 1.19
C GLY A 298 5.90 2.03 2.17
N GLY A 299 5.07 1.56 3.07
CA GLY A 299 4.38 2.33 4.09
C GLY A 299 3.41 1.46 4.87
N TRP A 300 2.44 2.05 5.55
CA TRP A 300 1.51 1.33 6.43
C TRP A 300 0.69 0.23 5.75
N GLY A 301 0.44 0.36 4.43
CA GLY A 301 -0.26 -0.64 3.62
C GLY A 301 0.63 -1.74 3.04
N GLY A 302 1.93 -1.74 3.37
CA GLY A 302 2.91 -2.71 2.89
C GLY A 302 3.74 -2.19 1.71
N ARG A 303 4.62 -3.05 1.20
CA ARG A 303 5.47 -2.80 0.03
C ARG A 303 5.30 -3.93 -0.97
N TYR A 304 5.20 -3.58 -2.24
CA TYR A 304 4.99 -4.52 -3.35
C TYR A 304 5.98 -4.24 -4.47
N VAL A 305 6.28 -5.25 -5.27
CA VAL A 305 7.18 -5.14 -6.43
C VAL A 305 6.40 -5.40 -7.72
N TYR A 306 6.78 -4.73 -8.80
CA TYR A 306 6.15 -4.89 -10.11
C TYR A 306 6.82 -6.03 -10.88
N LEU A 307 6.12 -7.15 -11.01
CA LEU A 307 6.61 -8.35 -11.64
C LEU A 307 5.46 -9.21 -12.18
N GLN A 308 5.77 -10.21 -12.98
CA GLN A 308 4.80 -11.19 -13.43
C GLN A 308 4.84 -12.40 -12.50
N PRO A 309 3.83 -12.58 -11.61
CA PRO A 309 3.72 -13.79 -10.78
C PRO A 309 3.45 -15.03 -11.61
N TYR A 310 3.76 -16.21 -11.05
CA TYR A 310 3.43 -17.47 -11.68
C TYR A 310 1.91 -17.60 -11.90
N GLY A 311 1.54 -17.97 -13.13
CA GLY A 311 0.12 -18.09 -13.54
C GLY A 311 -0.48 -16.80 -14.10
N GLU A 312 0.14 -15.65 -13.90
CA GLU A 312 -0.30 -14.39 -14.52
C GLU A 312 0.28 -14.20 -15.93
N THR A 313 -0.44 -13.46 -16.77
CA THR A 313 -0.05 -13.24 -18.18
C THR A 313 0.80 -11.97 -18.39
N HIS A 314 0.89 -11.13 -17.38
CA HIS A 314 1.60 -9.83 -17.41
C HIS A 314 2.05 -9.44 -16.01
N SER A 315 2.85 -8.37 -15.92
CA SER A 315 3.32 -7.85 -14.64
C SER A 315 2.20 -7.10 -13.90
N ILE A 316 2.14 -7.35 -12.59
CA ILE A 316 1.27 -6.66 -11.63
C ILE A 316 2.09 -6.29 -10.39
N TRP A 317 1.54 -5.48 -9.51
CA TRP A 317 2.14 -5.27 -8.20
C TRP A 317 1.82 -6.45 -7.28
N SER A 318 2.85 -7.14 -6.81
CA SER A 318 2.73 -8.34 -5.99
C SER A 318 3.91 -8.46 -5.03
N GLN A 319 3.91 -9.51 -4.21
CA GLN A 319 5.00 -9.71 -3.26
C GLN A 319 6.24 -10.40 -3.86
N GLY A 320 6.12 -11.10 -4.96
CA GLY A 320 7.25 -11.80 -5.56
C GLY A 320 7.76 -12.98 -4.74
N GLY A 321 9.01 -13.34 -4.98
CA GLY A 321 9.70 -14.41 -4.22
C GLY A 321 9.29 -15.84 -4.62
N ASP A 322 8.61 -16.03 -5.74
CA ASP A 322 8.32 -17.34 -6.31
C ASP A 322 9.51 -17.92 -7.10
N LEU A 323 9.35 -19.13 -7.62
CA LEU A 323 10.42 -19.85 -8.33
C LEU A 323 10.89 -19.14 -9.61
N PHE A 324 10.11 -18.24 -10.17
CA PHE A 324 10.35 -17.62 -11.47
C PHE A 324 10.82 -16.17 -11.35
N THR A 325 10.61 -15.54 -10.21
CA THR A 325 11.02 -14.17 -9.99
C THR A 325 12.03 -14.08 -8.86
N ARG A 326 13.07 -13.24 -9.05
CA ARG A 326 14.06 -12.94 -8.01
C ARG A 326 13.70 -11.67 -7.24
N ALA A 327 12.78 -10.87 -7.79
CA ALA A 327 12.28 -9.71 -7.12
C ALA A 327 11.38 -10.11 -5.95
N THR A 328 11.51 -9.44 -4.83
CA THR A 328 10.75 -9.70 -3.61
C THR A 328 10.36 -8.39 -2.93
N SER A 329 9.18 -8.38 -2.35
CA SER A 329 8.70 -7.28 -1.50
C SER A 329 9.21 -7.37 -0.06
N GLN A 330 10.04 -8.35 0.29
CA GLN A 330 10.50 -8.56 1.67
C GLN A 330 11.33 -7.38 2.19
N ASP A 331 10.99 -6.94 3.40
CA ASP A 331 11.78 -5.98 4.16
C ASP A 331 12.61 -6.70 5.23
N ARG A 332 13.78 -6.13 5.49
CA ARG A 332 14.72 -6.54 6.51
C ARG A 332 14.57 -5.65 7.73
N VAL A 333 14.07 -6.19 8.83
CA VAL A 333 13.67 -5.40 9.99
C VAL A 333 14.16 -6.07 11.28
N VAL A 334 14.66 -5.27 12.22
CA VAL A 334 14.92 -5.75 13.57
C VAL A 334 13.60 -5.83 14.33
N GLY A 335 13.25 -7.04 14.77
CA GLY A 335 12.03 -7.29 15.53
C GLY A 335 12.14 -6.93 17.01
N ILE A 336 11.04 -7.10 17.75
CA ILE A 336 11.00 -6.85 19.23
C ILE A 336 11.93 -7.79 20.02
N ASP A 337 12.32 -8.90 19.43
CA ASP A 337 13.29 -9.85 20.00
C ASP A 337 14.76 -9.42 19.79
N GLY A 338 14.99 -8.26 19.17
CA GLY A 338 16.30 -7.71 18.84
C GLY A 338 17.03 -8.44 17.71
N LYS A 339 16.38 -9.37 17.03
CA LYS A 339 16.95 -10.09 15.88
C LYS A 339 16.44 -9.49 14.58
N GLU A 340 17.20 -9.74 13.53
CA GLU A 340 16.84 -9.37 12.19
C GLU A 340 15.92 -10.41 11.55
N HIS A 341 14.83 -9.94 10.94
CA HIS A 341 13.85 -10.73 10.23
C HIS A 341 13.70 -10.21 8.80
N VAL A 342 13.48 -11.13 7.85
CA VAL A 342 13.26 -10.83 6.44
C VAL A 342 11.93 -11.44 6.03
N SER A 343 10.95 -10.58 5.73
CA SER A 343 9.58 -11.05 5.46
C SER A 343 8.78 -10.03 4.65
N ASP A 344 7.87 -10.53 3.81
CA ASP A 344 6.86 -9.69 3.16
C ASP A 344 5.94 -9.01 4.18
N LYS A 345 5.59 -9.72 5.25
CA LYS A 345 4.75 -9.21 6.34
C LYS A 345 5.42 -8.09 7.13
N ALA A 346 6.78 -8.10 7.18
CA ALA A 346 7.56 -7.06 7.83
C ALA A 346 7.35 -5.70 7.18
N THR A 347 6.99 -5.65 5.90
CA THR A 347 6.69 -4.41 5.19
C THR A 347 5.48 -3.67 5.79
N ILE A 348 4.63 -4.37 6.55
CA ILE A 348 3.49 -3.81 7.29
C ILE A 348 3.80 -3.71 8.77
N TRP A 349 4.20 -4.83 9.44
CA TRP A 349 4.32 -4.83 10.89
C TRP A 349 5.47 -3.95 11.42
N ARG A 350 6.46 -3.58 10.59
CA ARG A 350 7.48 -2.60 10.99
C ARG A 350 6.91 -1.24 11.41
N TRP A 351 5.73 -0.89 10.88
CA TRP A 351 5.02 0.35 11.18
C TRP A 351 3.96 0.19 12.27
N ARG A 352 3.83 -1.01 12.85
CA ARG A 352 2.69 -1.37 13.72
C ARG A 352 2.50 -0.44 14.88
N LYS A 353 3.57 -0.10 15.59
CA LYS A 353 3.45 0.80 16.72
C LYS A 353 2.85 2.14 16.29
N ALA A 354 3.33 2.73 15.23
CA ALA A 354 2.88 4.02 14.76
C ALA A 354 1.41 4.00 14.31
N TYR A 355 1.00 3.04 13.48
CA TYR A 355 -0.39 3.01 13.04
C TYR A 355 -1.38 2.56 14.12
N GLN A 356 -0.95 1.83 15.15
CA GLN A 356 -1.80 1.48 16.29
C GLN A 356 -1.93 2.65 17.28
N ASP A 357 -0.87 3.37 17.53
CA ASP A 357 -0.90 4.57 18.37
C ASP A 357 -1.74 5.68 17.72
N ASP A 358 -1.61 5.89 16.41
CA ASP A 358 -2.44 6.82 15.64
C ASP A 358 -3.93 6.42 15.68
N PHE A 359 -4.22 5.12 15.54
CA PHE A 359 -5.59 4.62 15.68
C PHE A 359 -6.15 4.87 17.08
N ALA A 360 -5.38 4.62 18.11
CA ALA A 360 -5.78 4.87 19.50
C ALA A 360 -6.03 6.38 19.76
N ALA A 361 -5.17 7.25 19.23
CA ALA A 361 -5.34 8.70 19.33
C ALA A 361 -6.61 9.18 18.62
N ARG A 362 -6.86 8.73 17.39
CA ARG A 362 -8.08 9.05 16.64
C ARG A 362 -9.35 8.52 17.33
N MET A 363 -9.26 7.38 18.03
CA MET A 363 -10.34 6.91 18.88
C MET A 363 -10.54 7.82 20.10
N ASP A 364 -9.49 8.33 20.71
CA ASP A 364 -9.58 9.33 21.76
C ASP A 364 -10.23 10.64 21.26
N TRP A 365 -9.99 11.06 20.00
CA TRP A 365 -10.66 12.19 19.36
C TRP A 365 -12.19 12.05 19.29
N THR A 366 -12.71 10.83 19.38
CA THR A 366 -14.16 10.60 19.39
C THR A 366 -14.84 11.03 20.71
N ILE A 367 -14.06 11.17 21.80
CA ILE A 367 -14.56 11.41 23.15
C ILE A 367 -13.86 12.54 23.91
N LYS A 368 -12.69 12.99 23.46
CA LYS A 368 -11.92 14.07 24.08
C LYS A 368 -12.04 15.36 23.27
N ASP A 369 -11.88 16.49 23.93
CA ASP A 369 -11.67 17.76 23.23
C ASP A 369 -10.20 17.91 22.78
N TYR A 370 -9.91 18.93 21.98
CA TYR A 370 -8.59 19.18 21.42
C TYR A 370 -7.49 19.25 22.50
N ALA A 371 -7.71 19.96 23.58
CA ALA A 371 -6.70 20.19 24.62
C ALA A 371 -6.34 18.93 25.45
N HIS A 372 -7.15 17.87 25.36
CA HIS A 372 -6.96 16.62 26.11
C HIS A 372 -6.64 15.42 25.21
N ALA A 373 -6.47 15.63 23.91
CA ALA A 373 -6.06 14.60 22.96
C ALA A 373 -4.67 14.91 22.42
N ASN A 374 -4.04 13.94 21.79
CA ASN A 374 -2.75 14.09 21.14
C ASN A 374 -2.90 14.25 19.62
N HIS A 375 -2.03 15.04 18.98
CA HIS A 375 -2.01 15.32 17.55
C HIS A 375 -0.62 15.10 16.97
N ASN A 376 -0.56 14.68 15.71
CA ASN A 376 0.69 14.32 15.05
C ASN A 376 1.65 15.51 14.88
N PRO A 377 2.96 15.30 15.05
CA PRO A 377 3.97 16.31 14.75
C PRO A 377 3.87 16.85 13.30
N MET A 378 4.14 18.15 13.14
CA MET A 378 4.21 18.85 11.86
C MET A 378 5.65 18.93 11.40
N LEU A 379 5.97 18.36 10.23
CA LEU A 379 7.33 18.22 9.76
C LEU A 379 7.73 19.29 8.75
N VAL A 380 8.91 19.88 8.98
CA VAL A 380 9.59 20.77 8.05
C VAL A 380 10.98 20.20 7.79
N VAL A 381 11.27 19.82 6.55
CA VAL A 381 12.57 19.27 6.15
C VAL A 381 13.19 20.13 5.05
N ASN A 382 14.43 20.58 5.25
CA ASN A 382 15.14 21.49 4.36
C ASN A 382 14.31 22.73 3.98
N GLY A 383 13.52 23.25 4.95
CA GLY A 383 12.61 24.38 4.77
C GLY A 383 11.31 24.08 4.03
N SER A 384 11.07 22.81 3.64
CA SER A 384 9.81 22.37 3.04
C SER A 384 8.90 21.75 4.09
N GLU A 385 7.74 22.36 4.31
CA GLU A 385 6.68 21.86 5.20
C GLU A 385 5.78 20.84 4.50
N GLY A 386 5.18 19.92 5.30
CA GLY A 386 4.16 18.97 4.84
C GLY A 386 4.70 17.56 4.57
N THR A 387 3.93 16.78 3.81
CA THR A 387 4.10 15.33 3.65
C THR A 387 4.72 14.92 2.30
N ALA A 388 4.75 15.80 1.31
CA ALA A 388 5.29 15.49 -0.02
C ALA A 388 6.75 15.02 0.05
N PRO A 389 7.17 14.03 -0.77
CA PRO A 389 8.54 13.58 -0.78
C PRO A 389 9.48 14.72 -1.22
N ILE A 390 10.73 14.66 -0.79
CA ILE A 390 11.78 15.61 -1.17
C ILE A 390 12.76 14.89 -2.08
N ASP A 391 12.88 15.35 -3.31
CA ASP A 391 13.86 14.86 -4.27
C ASP A 391 15.15 15.65 -4.14
N LEU A 392 16.29 14.97 -4.00
CA LEU A 392 17.62 15.57 -3.93
C LEU A 392 18.57 14.83 -4.86
N ASP A 393 19.44 15.58 -5.54
CA ASP A 393 20.53 15.02 -6.33
C ASP A 393 21.84 15.01 -5.53
N ALA A 394 22.62 13.94 -5.67
CA ALA A 394 23.95 13.83 -5.10
C ALA A 394 24.89 12.97 -5.95
N THR A 395 26.18 13.21 -5.83
CA THR A 395 27.22 12.38 -6.48
C THR A 395 27.92 11.47 -5.46
N VAL A 396 28.48 10.38 -5.92
CA VAL A 396 29.32 9.52 -5.08
C VAL A 396 30.45 10.35 -4.46
N GLY A 397 30.64 10.22 -3.16
CA GLY A 397 31.57 11.00 -2.35
C GLY A 397 30.98 12.28 -1.73
N GLN A 398 29.84 12.75 -2.19
CA GLN A 398 29.16 13.93 -1.63
C GLN A 398 28.49 13.62 -0.30
N THR A 399 28.39 14.65 0.56
CA THR A 399 27.58 14.63 1.78
C THR A 399 26.45 15.64 1.64
N VAL A 400 25.21 15.16 1.83
CA VAL A 400 23.99 15.99 1.81
C VAL A 400 23.52 16.22 3.24
N THR A 401 23.16 17.46 3.57
CA THR A 401 22.55 17.79 4.87
C THR A 401 21.04 17.66 4.80
N LEU A 402 20.46 16.97 5.77
CA LEU A 402 19.03 16.81 6.00
C LEU A 402 18.69 17.55 7.29
N ASP A 403 17.92 18.64 7.20
CA ASP A 403 17.62 19.52 8.34
C ASP A 403 16.12 19.53 8.63
N ALA A 404 15.72 19.02 9.79
CA ALA A 404 14.32 18.96 10.26
C ALA A 404 14.07 19.89 11.48
N LYS A 405 14.95 20.85 11.77
CA LYS A 405 14.81 21.76 12.93
C LYS A 405 13.53 22.60 12.92
N GLY A 406 12.90 22.80 11.76
CA GLY A 406 11.64 23.54 11.65
C GLY A 406 10.42 22.73 12.11
N SER A 407 10.56 21.43 12.34
CA SER A 407 9.47 20.56 12.78
C SER A 407 9.02 20.95 14.19
N HIS A 408 7.71 20.88 14.43
CA HIS A 408 7.10 21.25 15.70
C HIS A 408 5.88 20.39 16.01
N ASP A 409 5.52 20.36 17.27
CA ASP A 409 4.34 19.66 17.75
C ASP A 409 3.20 20.65 18.01
N PRO A 410 1.94 20.38 17.54
CA PRO A 410 0.81 21.27 17.75
C PRO A 410 0.38 21.39 19.23
N ASP A 411 0.67 20.38 20.05
CA ASP A 411 0.34 20.34 21.48
C ASP A 411 1.51 20.82 22.35
N GLY A 412 2.64 21.20 21.72
CA GLY A 412 3.84 21.70 22.40
C GLY A 412 4.71 20.65 23.06
N GLN A 413 4.59 19.39 22.62
CA GLN A 413 5.34 18.26 23.14
C GLN A 413 6.76 18.21 22.59
N ARG A 414 7.61 17.43 23.25
CA ARG A 414 9.00 17.24 22.80
C ARG A 414 9.05 16.24 21.66
N LEU A 415 9.86 16.53 20.66
CA LEU A 415 10.08 15.69 19.50
C LEU A 415 11.36 14.88 19.62
N SER A 416 11.30 13.61 19.27
CA SER A 416 12.42 12.72 18.96
C SER A 416 12.50 12.51 17.46
N TYR A 417 13.72 12.40 16.92
CA TYR A 417 14.00 12.28 15.49
C TYR A 417 14.75 11.00 15.22
N HIS A 418 14.41 10.31 14.13
CA HIS A 418 15.14 9.16 13.65
C HIS A 418 15.20 9.14 12.13
N TRP A 419 16.41 9.23 11.57
CA TRP A 419 16.66 9.14 10.14
C TRP A 419 17.23 7.77 9.82
N TRP A 420 16.69 7.11 8.82
CA TRP A 420 17.20 5.82 8.39
C TRP A 420 17.06 5.62 6.89
N VAL A 421 17.95 4.82 6.32
CA VAL A 421 17.91 4.44 4.89
C VAL A 421 16.94 3.28 4.75
N TYR A 422 16.02 3.39 3.77
CA TYR A 422 15.10 2.32 3.40
C TYR A 422 15.62 1.64 2.12
N PRO A 423 16.52 0.65 2.23
CA PRO A 423 17.28 0.13 1.09
C PRO A 423 16.43 -0.66 0.10
N GLU A 424 15.29 -1.18 0.53
CA GLU A 424 14.38 -1.96 -0.30
C GLU A 424 13.39 -1.08 -1.09
N ALA A 425 13.21 0.19 -0.70
CA ALA A 425 12.21 1.06 -1.29
C ALA A 425 12.63 1.58 -2.68
N GLY A 426 11.69 1.55 -3.64
CA GLY A 426 11.86 2.18 -4.95
C GLY A 426 12.81 1.48 -5.92
N VAL A 427 13.38 0.35 -5.54
CA VAL A 427 14.45 -0.31 -6.32
C VAL A 427 14.01 -1.58 -7.06
N ALA A 428 12.72 -1.94 -7.00
CA ALA A 428 12.11 -3.03 -7.76
C ALA A 428 12.93 -4.37 -7.68
N GLY A 429 13.44 -4.69 -6.48
CA GLY A 429 14.27 -5.88 -6.26
C GLY A 429 15.75 -5.71 -6.61
N SER A 430 16.20 -4.53 -7.05
CA SER A 430 17.62 -4.17 -7.12
C SER A 430 18.09 -3.54 -5.79
N HIS A 431 19.27 -2.92 -5.79
CA HIS A 431 19.81 -2.24 -4.59
C HIS A 431 19.83 -0.75 -4.82
N GLY A 432 19.43 -0.01 -3.79
CA GLY A 432 19.63 1.42 -3.73
C GLY A 432 21.10 1.81 -3.61
N ALA A 433 21.40 3.08 -3.70
CA ALA A 433 22.74 3.61 -3.45
C ALA A 433 23.17 3.33 -2.00
N ASP A 434 24.48 3.14 -1.80
CA ASP A 434 25.08 3.01 -0.47
C ASP A 434 25.22 4.39 0.15
N VAL A 435 24.47 4.64 1.23
CA VAL A 435 24.45 5.92 1.96
C VAL A 435 24.63 5.63 3.45
N ALA A 436 25.59 6.31 4.07
CA ALA A 436 25.76 6.31 5.51
C ALA A 436 25.18 7.59 6.11
N LEU A 437 24.49 7.45 7.25
CA LEU A 437 23.94 8.57 8.00
C LEU A 437 24.79 8.86 9.24
N ASP A 438 25.06 10.15 9.48
CA ASP A 438 25.65 10.67 10.70
C ASP A 438 24.66 11.64 11.34
N GLY A 439 24.50 11.60 12.68
CA GLY A 439 23.49 12.40 13.38
C GLY A 439 22.07 11.90 13.20
N ALA A 440 21.87 10.60 12.96
CA ALA A 440 20.59 10.00 12.61
C ALA A 440 19.48 10.20 13.66
N ASP A 441 19.83 10.30 14.94
CA ASP A 441 18.87 10.48 16.04
C ASP A 441 18.68 11.94 16.47
N GLY A 442 19.04 12.88 15.61
CA GLY A 442 18.88 14.31 15.83
C GLY A 442 18.07 15.00 14.76
N PRO A 443 17.71 16.29 14.99
CA PRO A 443 16.95 17.06 14.00
C PRO A 443 17.77 17.37 12.73
N VAL A 444 19.08 17.10 12.71
CA VAL A 444 19.93 17.25 11.54
C VAL A 444 20.76 16.00 11.34
N ALA A 445 20.62 15.40 10.16
CA ALA A 445 21.47 14.29 9.73
C ALA A 445 22.34 14.69 8.52
N LYS A 446 23.44 13.97 8.33
CA LYS A 446 24.31 14.07 7.16
C LYS A 446 24.29 12.74 6.41
N ALA A 447 23.83 12.75 5.19
CA ALA A 447 23.80 11.60 4.30
C ALA A 447 25.07 11.59 3.43
N GLN A 448 26.00 10.70 3.71
CA GLN A 448 27.21 10.53 2.91
C GLN A 448 27.02 9.44 1.87
N VAL A 449 27.09 9.80 0.60
CA VAL A 449 26.98 8.87 -0.53
C VAL A 449 28.29 8.09 -0.69
N LYS A 450 28.27 6.78 -0.47
CA LYS A 450 29.45 5.91 -0.54
C LYS A 450 29.65 5.31 -1.93
N ALA A 451 28.56 4.83 -2.52
CA ALA A 451 28.57 4.16 -3.82
C ALA A 451 27.19 4.22 -4.49
N LEU A 452 27.16 3.98 -5.81
CA LEU A 452 25.91 3.86 -6.57
C LEU A 452 25.06 2.65 -6.15
N CYS A 453 25.68 1.65 -5.52
CA CYS A 453 25.03 0.45 -5.04
C CYS A 453 25.44 0.14 -3.61
N ALA A 454 24.47 -0.13 -2.76
CA ALA A 454 24.69 -0.74 -1.45
C ALA A 454 25.26 -2.17 -1.59
N PRO A 455 26.07 -2.63 -0.64
CA PRO A 455 26.50 -4.01 -0.58
C PRO A 455 25.30 -4.96 -0.56
N VAL A 456 25.36 -6.01 -1.37
CA VAL A 456 24.27 -6.98 -1.54
C VAL A 456 24.23 -7.91 -0.33
N TRP A 457 23.11 -7.97 0.36
CA TRP A 457 22.90 -8.96 1.43
C TRP A 457 22.48 -10.34 0.90
N ILE A 458 21.93 -10.41 -0.33
CA ILE A 458 21.70 -11.65 -1.05
C ILE A 458 22.59 -11.65 -2.32
N PRO A 459 23.61 -12.51 -2.40
CA PRO A 459 24.52 -12.54 -3.54
C PRO A 459 23.80 -12.86 -4.86
N ASN A 460 24.12 -12.15 -5.93
CA ASN A 460 23.76 -12.44 -7.31
C ASN A 460 22.29 -12.31 -7.72
N ILE A 461 21.47 -11.54 -7.00
CA ILE A 461 20.05 -11.47 -7.31
C ILE A 461 19.73 -10.48 -8.44
N MET A 462 20.29 -9.29 -8.42
CA MET A 462 20.07 -8.29 -9.48
C MET A 462 21.35 -7.46 -9.71
N PRO A 463 21.65 -7.08 -10.94
CA PRO A 463 22.74 -6.14 -11.19
C PRO A 463 22.40 -4.77 -10.58
N CYS A 464 23.43 -4.09 -10.12
CA CYS A 464 23.34 -2.70 -9.73
C CYS A 464 22.85 -1.83 -10.88
N ARG A 465 21.91 -0.93 -10.62
CA ARG A 465 21.51 0.08 -11.59
C ARG A 465 22.58 1.17 -11.65
N THR A 466 22.78 1.72 -12.83
CA THR A 466 23.76 2.82 -13.05
C THR A 466 23.26 4.16 -12.55
N ASP A 467 21.94 4.28 -12.35
CA ASP A 467 21.25 5.39 -11.72
C ASP A 467 20.84 4.93 -10.30
N GLY A 468 21.64 5.27 -9.31
CA GLY A 468 21.35 4.92 -7.92
C GLY A 468 20.21 5.77 -7.37
N VAL A 469 19.15 5.14 -6.86
CA VAL A 469 18.13 5.83 -6.08
C VAL A 469 18.13 5.22 -4.68
N THR A 470 18.06 6.05 -3.66
CA THR A 470 17.87 5.57 -2.29
C THR A 470 16.85 6.41 -1.57
N HIS A 471 16.06 5.76 -0.73
CA HIS A 471 15.07 6.43 0.09
C HIS A 471 15.59 6.59 1.51
N ILE A 472 15.51 7.79 2.05
CA ILE A 472 15.80 8.08 3.44
C ILE A 472 14.48 8.50 4.09
N ILE A 473 14.14 7.87 5.19
CA ILE A 473 12.94 8.18 5.95
C ILE A 473 13.34 8.94 7.21
N LEU A 474 12.65 10.04 7.46
CA LEU A 474 12.61 10.69 8.76
C LEU A 474 11.37 10.22 9.49
N GLU A 475 11.53 9.77 10.71
CA GLU A 475 10.48 9.57 11.69
C GLU A 475 10.61 10.64 12.77
N VAL A 476 9.53 11.36 13.05
CA VAL A 476 9.46 12.31 14.16
C VAL A 476 8.34 11.89 15.08
N THR A 477 8.67 11.59 16.32
CA THR A 477 7.72 11.09 17.31
C THR A 477 7.67 12.05 18.50
N ASP A 478 6.46 12.43 18.91
CA ASP A 478 6.21 13.21 20.11
C ASP A 478 6.34 12.39 21.39
N ASP A 479 6.27 13.03 22.58
CA ASP A 479 6.24 12.37 23.88
C ASP A 479 4.83 12.38 24.50
N GLY A 480 3.79 12.46 23.67
CA GLY A 480 2.38 12.37 24.06
C GLY A 480 1.90 10.98 24.43
N THR A 481 0.60 10.84 24.71
CA THR A 481 -0.01 9.56 25.07
C THR A 481 -1.33 9.38 24.33
N PRO A 482 -1.38 8.43 23.37
CA PRO A 482 -0.26 7.66 22.82
C PRO A 482 0.73 8.57 22.09
N ALA A 483 2.00 8.17 21.99
CA ALA A 483 3.00 8.91 21.24
C ALA A 483 2.76 8.77 19.73
N LEU A 484 2.73 9.88 19.01
CA LEU A 484 2.39 9.92 17.58
C LEU A 484 3.61 10.15 16.71
N THR A 485 3.64 9.47 15.57
CA THR A 485 4.75 9.54 14.62
C THR A 485 4.29 10.08 13.27
N SER A 486 4.98 11.12 12.80
CA SER A 486 4.89 11.63 11.43
C SER A 486 6.17 11.32 10.66
N TYR A 487 6.06 11.26 9.33
CA TYR A 487 7.16 10.87 8.46
C TYR A 487 7.48 11.92 7.42
N ARG A 488 8.71 11.88 6.92
CA ARG A 488 9.08 12.53 5.68
C ARG A 488 10.00 11.65 4.87
N ARG A 489 9.67 11.47 3.60
CA ARG A 489 10.50 10.72 2.65
C ARG A 489 11.42 11.68 1.90
N VAL A 490 12.71 11.36 1.90
CA VAL A 490 13.70 11.97 1.01
C VAL A 490 14.12 10.94 -0.03
N ILE A 491 14.03 11.27 -1.30
CA ILE A 491 14.44 10.44 -2.42
C ILE A 491 15.76 11.03 -2.93
N LEU A 492 16.83 10.29 -2.73
CA LEU A 492 18.17 10.71 -3.15
C LEU A 492 18.52 10.06 -4.48
N HIS A 493 18.63 10.87 -5.52
CA HIS A 493 19.09 10.49 -6.85
C HIS A 493 20.60 10.58 -6.90
N VAL A 494 21.28 9.43 -6.97
CA VAL A 494 22.73 9.34 -6.88
C VAL A 494 23.36 9.15 -8.25
N HIS A 495 24.30 10.01 -8.59
CA HIS A 495 25.06 9.98 -9.84
C HIS A 495 26.50 9.54 -9.60
N ALA A 496 27.12 8.95 -10.62
CA ALA A 496 28.54 8.66 -10.59
C ALA A 496 29.35 9.96 -10.39
N ALA A 497 30.46 9.87 -9.67
CA ALA A 497 31.40 10.98 -9.63
C ALA A 497 31.84 11.32 -11.07
N ALA A 498 31.96 12.59 -11.41
CA ALA A 498 32.53 12.98 -12.69
C ALA A 498 33.93 12.32 -12.81
N ALA A 499 34.16 11.60 -13.91
CA ALA A 499 35.49 11.11 -14.18
C ALA A 499 36.42 12.35 -14.21
N ASP A 500 37.43 12.36 -13.32
CA ASP A 500 38.47 13.38 -13.37
C ASP A 500 38.96 13.43 -14.79
N GLY A 501 38.83 14.61 -15.44
CA GLY A 501 39.14 14.78 -16.83
C GLY A 501 40.53 14.22 -17.10
N ALA A 502 40.58 13.19 -17.93
CA ALA A 502 41.83 12.72 -18.51
C ALA A 502 42.46 13.91 -19.21
N THR A 503 43.31 14.64 -18.48
CA THR A 503 44.20 15.61 -19.10
C THR A 503 45.09 14.80 -20.06
N GLY A 504 44.72 14.88 -21.34
CA GLY A 504 45.53 14.33 -22.40
C GLY A 504 46.98 14.81 -22.26
N LYS A 505 47.86 13.85 -22.24
CA LYS A 505 49.24 14.03 -22.63
C LYS A 505 49.46 13.38 -23.95
#